data_b3da5bd27b2f3489549315b62aeeba6f
#
_entry.id   b3da5bd27b2f3489549315b62aeeba6f
#
_cell.length_a   1.000
_cell.length_b   1.000
_cell.length_c   1.000
_cell.angle_alpha   90.00
_cell.angle_beta   90.00
_cell.angle_gamma   90.00
#
_symmetry.space_group_name_H-M   'P 1'
#
loop_
_entity.id
_entity.type
_entity.pdbx_description
1 polymer ?
#
loop_
_entity_poly.entity_id
_entity_poly.type
_entity_poly.pdbx_seq_one_letter_code
_entity_poly.pdbx_strand_id
1 'polypeptide(L)'
;MLKKIFNKLLRHIELHLAFNRLRIWKTIYVNFRTLPFHIAWKLPIYIYGPTRLYSLAGNIEIKGPIRRGMIMLGRDLGLFSAQHKSSMLFLDYNTKIVFSGPCRFDIGYAIRLTNNAIAEFGKYTRFGSGTQIIGDHHIKIGDYTGVAYNSCFMDSNLHFTVNIESGMVKNKAGEVIVGKYNWIACGSIIRKGTVTKEYTIVASRSLLNKDYTKQEGEFQTLAGSP
;
A
#
# COMPACT_ATOMS: atom_id res chain seq x y z
N MET A 1 -5.31 33.79 -26.55
CA MET A 1 -6.11 32.73 -25.94
C MET A 1 -5.56 31.34 -26.30
N LEU A 2 -5.41 30.98 -27.56
CA LEU A 2 -4.89 29.69 -28.05
C LEU A 2 -3.52 29.30 -27.49
N LYS A 3 -2.54 30.23 -27.44
CA LYS A 3 -1.20 29.98 -26.89
C LYS A 3 -1.23 29.59 -25.40
N LYS A 4 -2.11 30.17 -24.59
CA LYS A 4 -2.29 29.81 -23.18
C LYS A 4 -2.88 28.40 -23.04
N ILE A 5 -3.84 28.02 -23.87
CA ILE A 5 -4.44 26.69 -23.89
C ILE A 5 -3.40 25.66 -24.30
N PHE A 6 -2.63 25.93 -25.36
CA PHE A 6 -1.57 25.05 -25.85
C PHE A 6 -0.50 24.83 -24.81
N ASN A 7 0.01 25.89 -24.15
CA ASN A 7 1.01 25.77 -23.09
C ASN A 7 0.48 25.00 -21.87
N LYS A 8 -0.81 25.16 -21.53
CA LYS A 8 -1.45 24.40 -20.45
C LYS A 8 -1.52 22.91 -20.80
N LEU A 9 -1.85 22.59 -22.05
CA LEU A 9 -1.91 21.23 -22.57
C LEU A 9 -0.53 20.57 -22.59
N LEU A 10 0.49 21.27 -23.13
CA LEU A 10 1.88 20.78 -23.12
C LEU A 10 2.35 20.48 -21.70
N ARG A 11 2.16 21.41 -20.77
CA ARG A 11 2.54 21.22 -19.38
C ARG A 11 1.82 20.02 -18.74
N HIS A 12 0.56 19.78 -19.08
CA HIS A 12 -0.18 18.61 -18.61
C HIS A 12 0.41 17.31 -19.16
N ILE A 13 0.72 17.28 -20.45
CA ILE A 13 1.37 16.13 -21.11
C ILE A 13 2.75 15.86 -20.50
N GLU A 14 3.58 16.88 -20.32
CA GLU A 14 4.91 16.77 -19.72
C GLU A 14 4.83 16.23 -18.29
N LEU A 15 3.91 16.73 -17.47
CA LEU A 15 3.71 16.24 -16.11
C LEU A 15 3.25 14.78 -16.13
N HIS A 16 2.28 14.44 -16.96
CA HIS A 16 1.78 13.07 -17.08
C HIS A 16 2.88 12.09 -17.48
N LEU A 17 3.69 12.45 -18.49
CA LEU A 17 4.85 11.67 -18.92
C LEU A 17 5.90 11.55 -17.81
N ALA A 18 6.19 12.61 -17.07
CA ALA A 18 7.16 12.60 -15.99
C ALA A 18 6.75 11.66 -14.84
N PHE A 19 5.46 11.63 -14.50
CA PHE A 19 4.94 10.81 -13.41
C PHE A 19 4.69 9.35 -13.81
N ASN A 20 4.33 9.06 -15.07
CA ASN A 20 4.14 7.69 -15.57
C ASN A 20 5.41 7.07 -16.18
N ARG A 21 6.52 7.78 -16.17
CA ARG A 21 7.77 7.26 -16.72
C ARG A 21 8.31 6.10 -15.88
N LEU A 22 8.56 4.96 -16.52
CA LEU A 22 9.27 3.84 -15.91
C LEU A 22 10.70 4.29 -15.51
N ARG A 23 11.06 4.10 -14.27
CA ARG A 23 12.38 4.41 -13.72
C ARG A 23 13.28 3.19 -13.83
N ILE A 24 13.92 3.00 -14.98
CA ILE A 24 14.68 1.79 -15.33
C ILE A 24 15.70 1.43 -14.26
N TRP A 25 16.56 2.36 -13.85
CA TRP A 25 17.59 2.10 -12.84
C TRP A 25 17.02 1.74 -11.47
N LYS A 26 15.94 2.41 -11.03
CA LYS A 26 15.26 2.05 -9.77
C LYS A 26 14.57 0.70 -9.88
N THR A 27 14.00 0.37 -11.03
CA THR A 27 13.42 -0.95 -11.32
C THR A 27 14.47 -2.04 -11.19
N ILE A 28 15.63 -1.90 -11.85
CA ILE A 28 16.74 -2.85 -11.75
C ILE A 28 17.18 -2.94 -10.28
N TYR A 29 17.50 -1.82 -9.65
CA TYR A 29 17.99 -1.76 -8.28
C TYR A 29 17.06 -2.45 -7.29
N VAL A 30 15.75 -2.14 -7.29
CA VAL A 30 14.79 -2.77 -6.37
C VAL A 30 14.74 -4.28 -6.59
N ASN A 31 14.64 -4.77 -7.83
CA ASN A 31 14.56 -6.20 -8.11
C ASN A 31 15.81 -6.94 -7.60
N PHE A 32 17.01 -6.48 -7.96
CA PHE A 32 18.25 -7.19 -7.57
C PHE A 32 18.62 -7.01 -6.10
N ARG A 33 18.12 -5.95 -5.44
CA ARG A 33 18.40 -5.72 -4.00
C ARG A 33 17.47 -6.51 -3.09
N THR A 34 16.22 -6.78 -3.51
CA THR A 34 15.19 -7.32 -2.62
C THR A 34 14.72 -8.73 -2.98
N LEU A 35 15.07 -9.23 -4.16
CA LEU A 35 14.65 -10.54 -4.66
C LEU A 35 15.86 -11.47 -4.90
N PRO A 36 15.69 -12.81 -4.80
CA PRO A 36 16.68 -13.76 -5.30
C PRO A 36 17.01 -13.54 -6.78
N PHE A 37 18.27 -13.73 -7.18
CA PHE A 37 18.78 -13.41 -8.53
C PHE A 37 17.91 -14.00 -9.67
N HIS A 38 17.54 -15.27 -9.57
CA HIS A 38 16.75 -15.97 -10.60
C HIS A 38 15.33 -15.38 -10.78
N ILE A 39 14.79 -14.70 -9.77
CA ILE A 39 13.52 -13.96 -9.83
C ILE A 39 13.80 -12.53 -10.33
N ALA A 40 14.80 -11.87 -9.76
CA ALA A 40 15.17 -10.49 -10.09
C ALA A 40 15.43 -10.28 -11.59
N TRP A 41 16.06 -11.24 -12.24
CA TRP A 41 16.35 -11.22 -13.70
C TRP A 41 15.09 -11.11 -14.55
N LYS A 42 13.95 -11.63 -14.08
CA LYS A 42 12.66 -11.50 -14.77
C LYS A 42 12.02 -10.13 -14.63
N LEU A 43 12.58 -9.25 -13.77
CA LEU A 43 12.10 -7.91 -13.50
C LEU A 43 10.59 -7.85 -13.17
N PRO A 44 10.12 -8.58 -12.16
CA PRO A 44 8.69 -8.59 -11.82
C PRO A 44 8.18 -7.27 -11.23
N ILE A 45 9.06 -6.45 -10.63
CA ILE A 45 8.68 -5.18 -9.99
C ILE A 45 9.08 -4.02 -10.90
N TYR A 46 8.13 -3.18 -11.26
CA TYR A 46 8.33 -1.95 -12.02
C TYR A 46 8.12 -0.72 -11.13
N ILE A 47 9.06 0.22 -11.16
CA ILE A 47 9.02 1.49 -10.41
C ILE A 47 8.72 2.62 -11.39
N TYR A 48 7.63 3.34 -11.12
CA TYR A 48 7.20 4.50 -11.91
C TYR A 48 7.36 5.81 -11.14
N GLY A 49 7.39 6.91 -11.86
CA GLY A 49 7.32 8.26 -11.34
C GLY A 49 8.38 8.61 -10.28
N PRO A 50 8.15 9.66 -9.50
CA PRO A 50 9.09 10.12 -8.48
C PRO A 50 9.00 9.25 -7.21
N THR A 51 9.67 8.10 -7.21
CA THR A 51 9.75 7.20 -6.05
C THR A 51 11.06 7.40 -5.31
N ARG A 52 11.00 7.65 -3.99
CA ARG A 52 12.15 7.69 -3.09
C ARG A 52 12.37 6.30 -2.50
N LEU A 53 13.60 5.80 -2.61
CA LEU A 53 14.05 4.55 -2.02
C LEU A 53 14.97 4.91 -0.84
N TYR A 54 14.47 4.79 0.39
CA TYR A 54 15.26 5.17 1.59
C TYR A 54 16.10 4.02 2.10
N SER A 55 15.48 2.89 2.39
CA SER A 55 16.13 1.65 2.78
C SER A 55 15.48 0.49 2.06
N LEU A 56 16.28 -0.46 1.62
CA LEU A 56 15.86 -1.73 1.06
C LEU A 56 16.62 -2.87 1.77
N ALA A 57 16.77 -2.77 3.09
CA ALA A 57 17.45 -3.78 3.91
C ALA A 57 16.59 -5.03 4.10
N GLY A 58 15.26 -4.89 3.98
CA GLY A 58 14.31 -6.01 3.99
C GLY A 58 14.22 -6.75 2.66
N ASN A 59 13.36 -7.75 2.63
CA ASN A 59 13.19 -8.65 1.49
C ASN A 59 11.79 -8.54 0.86
N ILE A 60 11.71 -8.90 -0.42
CA ILE A 60 10.43 -9.09 -1.11
C ILE A 60 10.33 -10.55 -1.53
N GLU A 61 9.18 -11.16 -1.30
CA GLU A 61 8.82 -12.50 -1.74
C GLU A 61 7.66 -12.41 -2.72
N ILE A 62 7.71 -13.17 -3.82
CA ILE A 62 6.62 -13.26 -4.78
C ILE A 62 6.20 -14.71 -4.89
N LYS A 63 4.94 -14.99 -4.55
CA LYS A 63 4.34 -16.33 -4.64
C LYS A 63 3.71 -16.54 -6.01
N GLY A 64 3.84 -17.76 -6.55
CA GLY A 64 3.24 -18.15 -7.82
C GLY A 64 4.05 -17.75 -9.06
N PRO A 65 3.44 -17.82 -10.24
CA PRO A 65 4.14 -17.60 -11.52
C PRO A 65 4.65 -16.16 -11.66
N ILE A 66 5.95 -16.03 -11.92
CA ILE A 66 6.64 -14.74 -12.06
C ILE A 66 6.51 -14.22 -13.49
N ARG A 67 5.92 -13.02 -13.65
CA ARG A 67 5.81 -12.30 -14.92
C ARG A 67 6.47 -10.92 -14.79
N ARG A 68 7.07 -10.46 -15.88
CA ARG A 68 7.67 -9.13 -15.96
C ARG A 68 6.63 -8.05 -15.68
N GLY A 69 6.98 -7.10 -14.78
CA GLY A 69 6.13 -5.96 -14.46
C GLY A 69 4.78 -6.29 -13.82
N MET A 70 4.65 -7.48 -13.21
CA MET A 70 3.39 -7.88 -12.55
C MET A 70 3.11 -7.08 -11.28
N ILE A 71 4.12 -6.46 -10.70
CA ILE A 71 4.01 -5.55 -9.56
C ILE A 71 4.39 -4.17 -10.06
N MET A 72 3.47 -3.23 -9.95
CA MET A 72 3.65 -1.86 -10.42
C MET A 72 3.57 -0.90 -9.24
N LEU A 73 4.66 -0.16 -8.99
CA LEU A 73 4.76 0.79 -7.89
C LEU A 73 4.91 2.21 -8.43
N GLY A 74 3.94 3.09 -8.12
CA GLY A 74 3.96 4.50 -8.44
C GLY A 74 3.42 4.87 -9.83
N ARG A 75 2.65 3.99 -10.47
CA ARG A 75 2.01 4.29 -11.76
C ARG A 75 0.81 5.21 -11.54
N ASP A 76 0.78 6.32 -12.25
CA ASP A 76 -0.37 7.23 -12.27
C ASP A 76 -1.36 6.83 -13.36
N LEU A 77 -2.59 6.54 -13.00
CA LEU A 77 -3.67 6.27 -13.96
C LEU A 77 -4.49 7.50 -14.33
N GLY A 78 -4.13 8.67 -13.80
CA GLY A 78 -4.72 9.94 -14.19
C GLY A 78 -6.12 10.22 -13.67
N LEU A 79 -6.75 9.28 -12.98
CA LEU A 79 -8.15 9.43 -12.57
C LEU A 79 -8.35 10.36 -11.36
N PHE A 80 -7.34 10.46 -10.46
CA PHE A 80 -7.46 11.25 -9.21
C PHE A 80 -6.12 11.82 -8.73
N SER A 81 -5.14 11.98 -9.61
CA SER A 81 -3.78 12.42 -9.26
C SER A 81 -3.68 13.94 -9.03
N ALA A 82 -4.66 14.55 -8.39
CA ALA A 82 -4.60 15.98 -8.04
C ALA A 82 -3.43 16.34 -7.11
N GLN A 83 -2.70 15.36 -6.60
CA GLN A 83 -1.55 15.56 -5.73
C GLN A 83 -0.32 14.81 -6.29
N HIS A 84 0.53 15.52 -7.00
CA HIS A 84 1.84 15.04 -7.47
C HIS A 84 2.82 14.78 -6.33
N LYS A 85 2.47 13.85 -5.43
CA LYS A 85 3.35 13.47 -4.33
C LYS A 85 4.37 12.44 -4.80
N SER A 86 5.59 12.53 -4.30
CA SER A 86 6.57 11.46 -4.49
C SER A 86 6.16 10.23 -3.69
N SER A 87 6.33 9.05 -4.29
CA SER A 87 6.15 7.77 -3.61
C SER A 87 7.36 7.43 -2.73
N MET A 88 7.16 6.55 -1.74
CA MET A 88 8.22 6.14 -0.82
C MET A 88 8.21 4.62 -0.62
N LEU A 89 9.41 4.03 -0.63
CA LEU A 89 9.64 2.65 -0.20
C LEU A 89 10.75 2.62 0.85
N PHE A 90 10.42 2.12 2.03
CA PHE A 90 11.33 1.93 3.15
C PHE A 90 11.11 0.53 3.74
N LEU A 91 12.13 -0.32 3.62
CA LEU A 91 12.15 -1.67 4.18
C LEU A 91 13.37 -1.77 5.11
N ASP A 92 13.12 -1.81 6.40
CA ASP A 92 14.15 -1.99 7.41
C ASP A 92 14.66 -3.44 7.46
N TYR A 93 15.68 -3.70 8.24
CA TYR A 93 16.24 -5.05 8.44
C TYR A 93 15.14 -6.03 8.89
N ASN A 94 15.23 -7.27 8.39
CA ASN A 94 14.32 -8.37 8.69
C ASN A 94 12.84 -8.11 8.34
N THR A 95 12.51 -7.01 7.66
CA THR A 95 11.15 -6.78 7.18
C THR A 95 10.89 -7.54 5.88
N LYS A 96 9.63 -7.87 5.62
CA LYS A 96 9.25 -8.61 4.42
C LYS A 96 7.98 -8.05 3.78
N ILE A 97 7.99 -7.91 2.46
CA ILE A 97 6.77 -7.79 1.66
C ILE A 97 6.53 -9.10 0.94
N VAL A 98 5.31 -9.62 1.00
CA VAL A 98 4.88 -10.82 0.27
C VAL A 98 3.81 -10.42 -0.73
N PHE A 99 4.04 -10.69 -2.02
CA PHE A 99 3.04 -10.54 -3.06
C PHE A 99 2.55 -11.92 -3.51
N SER A 100 1.26 -12.17 -3.40
CA SER A 100 0.64 -13.43 -3.85
C SER A 100 0.32 -13.44 -5.36
N GLY A 101 0.63 -12.36 -6.08
CA GLY A 101 0.41 -12.24 -7.51
C GLY A 101 0.49 -10.78 -7.97
N PRO A 102 -0.14 -10.44 -9.12
CA PRO A 102 -0.16 -9.08 -9.63
C PRO A 102 -0.71 -8.09 -8.61
N CYS A 103 -0.01 -6.99 -8.44
CA CYS A 103 -0.36 -5.94 -7.47
C CYS A 103 0.03 -4.56 -8.01
N ARG A 104 -0.74 -3.53 -7.67
CA ARG A 104 -0.45 -2.18 -8.10
C ARG A 104 -0.67 -1.16 -7.00
N PHE A 105 0.31 -0.29 -6.84
CA PHE A 105 0.23 0.94 -6.08
C PHE A 105 0.30 2.13 -7.03
N ASP A 106 -0.68 3.01 -6.95
CA ASP A 106 -0.67 4.25 -7.72
C ASP A 106 0.30 5.27 -7.10
N ILE A 107 0.54 6.39 -7.78
CA ILE A 107 1.49 7.43 -7.38
C ILE A 107 1.23 7.97 -5.97
N GLY A 108 2.28 8.41 -5.29
CA GLY A 108 2.20 8.97 -3.94
C GLY A 108 2.03 7.93 -2.84
N TYR A 109 2.19 6.65 -3.15
CA TYR A 109 2.18 5.62 -2.12
C TYR A 109 3.34 5.80 -1.13
N ALA A 110 3.11 5.38 0.12
CA ALA A 110 4.16 5.24 1.11
C ALA A 110 4.09 3.83 1.71
N ILE A 111 5.14 3.03 1.48
CA ILE A 111 5.31 1.74 2.17
C ILE A 111 6.51 1.89 3.10
N ARG A 112 6.25 1.77 4.40
CA ARG A 112 7.26 1.82 5.46
C ARG A 112 7.08 0.62 6.38
N LEU A 113 8.07 -0.28 6.39
CA LEU A 113 8.11 -1.44 7.28
C LEU A 113 9.30 -1.34 8.21
N THR A 114 9.07 -1.54 9.51
CA THR A 114 10.07 -1.50 10.59
C THR A 114 9.86 -2.69 11.55
N ASN A 115 10.78 -2.93 12.45
CA ASN A 115 10.65 -3.90 13.54
C ASN A 115 10.23 -5.33 13.11
N ASN A 116 10.87 -5.88 12.08
CA ASN A 116 10.59 -7.21 11.54
C ASN A 116 9.17 -7.36 10.94
N ALA A 117 8.50 -6.25 10.59
CA ALA A 117 7.15 -6.25 10.06
C ALA A 117 7.02 -7.05 8.76
N ILE A 118 5.85 -7.67 8.59
CA ILE A 118 5.46 -8.38 7.37
C ILE A 118 4.24 -7.69 6.78
N ALA A 119 4.31 -7.35 5.48
CA ALA A 119 3.16 -6.88 4.71
C ALA A 119 2.85 -7.89 3.61
N GLU A 120 1.64 -8.45 3.63
CA GLU A 120 1.17 -9.42 2.64
C GLU A 120 0.10 -8.79 1.74
N PHE A 121 0.31 -8.84 0.44
CA PHE A 121 -0.63 -8.34 -0.56
C PHE A 121 -1.12 -9.49 -1.44
N GLY A 122 -2.42 -9.71 -1.43
CA GLY A 122 -3.10 -10.69 -2.26
C GLY A 122 -2.97 -10.38 -3.75
N LYS A 123 -3.28 -11.36 -4.59
CA LYS A 123 -3.26 -11.20 -6.04
C LYS A 123 -4.34 -10.21 -6.49
N TYR A 124 -4.02 -9.45 -7.53
CA TYR A 124 -4.90 -8.45 -8.15
C TYR A 124 -5.37 -7.34 -7.20
N THR A 125 -4.60 -7.08 -6.14
CA THR A 125 -4.84 -5.93 -5.27
C THR A 125 -4.45 -4.63 -5.95
N ARG A 126 -5.21 -3.56 -5.66
CA ARG A 126 -4.97 -2.24 -6.23
C ARG A 126 -5.08 -1.18 -5.14
N PHE A 127 -4.07 -0.33 -5.06
CA PHE A 127 -3.99 0.75 -4.10
C PHE A 127 -3.96 2.09 -4.83
N GLY A 128 -4.97 2.91 -4.58
CA GLY A 128 -5.11 4.24 -5.16
C GLY A 128 -4.02 5.21 -4.69
N SER A 129 -3.95 6.34 -5.36
CA SER A 129 -2.95 7.38 -5.10
C SER A 129 -2.92 7.83 -3.64
N GLY A 130 -1.73 8.02 -3.09
CA GLY A 130 -1.55 8.48 -1.71
C GLY A 130 -1.83 7.43 -0.63
N THR A 131 -2.00 6.16 -0.99
CA THR A 131 -2.18 5.08 0.00
C THR A 131 -0.91 4.89 0.84
N GLN A 132 -1.08 4.73 2.15
CA GLN A 132 0.00 4.52 3.10
C GLN A 132 -0.10 3.14 3.76
N ILE A 133 1.01 2.41 3.77
CA ILE A 133 1.19 1.15 4.49
C ILE A 133 2.31 1.37 5.51
N ILE A 134 1.96 1.43 6.78
CA ILE A 134 2.89 1.69 7.88
C ILE A 134 2.87 0.46 8.78
N GLY A 135 3.82 -0.45 8.54
CA GLY A 135 3.91 -1.74 9.24
C GLY A 135 5.04 -1.75 10.26
N ASP A 136 4.68 -2.21 11.46
CA ASP A 136 5.57 -2.42 12.60
C ASP A 136 5.44 -3.87 13.14
N HIS A 137 4.46 -4.63 12.63
CA HIS A 137 4.15 -6.01 13.00
C HIS A 137 3.63 -6.82 11.80
N HIS A 138 2.31 -6.77 11.50
CA HIS A 138 1.73 -7.55 10.41
C HIS A 138 0.51 -6.87 9.77
N ILE A 139 0.59 -6.65 8.47
CA ILE A 139 -0.51 -6.14 7.64
C ILE A 139 -0.78 -7.14 6.52
N LYS A 140 -2.00 -7.65 6.45
CA LYS A 140 -2.43 -8.57 5.40
C LYS A 140 -3.64 -8.04 4.66
N ILE A 141 -3.54 -7.96 3.34
CA ILE A 141 -4.60 -7.53 2.44
C ILE A 141 -4.95 -8.70 1.51
N GLY A 142 -6.19 -9.14 1.54
CA GLY A 142 -6.67 -10.29 0.76
C GLY A 142 -6.73 -10.04 -0.74
N ASP A 143 -6.87 -11.13 -1.49
CA ASP A 143 -6.96 -11.11 -2.96
C ASP A 143 -8.09 -10.22 -3.48
N TYR A 144 -7.92 -9.64 -4.66
CA TYR A 144 -8.94 -8.84 -5.36
C TYR A 144 -9.47 -7.63 -4.56
N THR A 145 -8.75 -7.20 -3.53
CA THR A 145 -9.11 -6.04 -2.73
C THR A 145 -8.73 -4.75 -3.46
N GLY A 146 -9.69 -3.83 -3.54
CA GLY A 146 -9.51 -2.49 -4.07
C GLY A 146 -9.42 -1.47 -2.93
N VAL A 147 -8.41 -0.63 -2.96
CA VAL A 147 -8.22 0.47 -2.01
C VAL A 147 -8.23 1.78 -2.77
N ALA A 148 -9.13 2.68 -2.42
CA ALA A 148 -9.20 4.01 -3.01
C ALA A 148 -8.11 4.94 -2.45
N TYR A 149 -8.00 6.13 -3.03
CA TYR A 149 -6.95 7.09 -2.74
C TYR A 149 -6.93 7.59 -1.28
N ASN A 150 -5.73 7.98 -0.82
CA ASN A 150 -5.47 8.56 0.51
C ASN A 150 -5.89 7.68 1.70
N SER A 151 -5.99 6.37 1.53
CA SER A 151 -6.25 5.45 2.64
C SER A 151 -4.96 5.08 3.37
N CYS A 152 -5.06 4.81 4.68
CA CYS A 152 -3.93 4.50 5.54
C CYS A 152 -4.15 3.19 6.28
N PHE A 153 -3.17 2.29 6.23
CA PHE A 153 -3.11 1.05 7.00
C PHE A 153 -1.96 1.18 8.00
N MET A 154 -2.25 1.02 9.29
CA MET A 154 -1.27 1.15 10.35
C MET A 154 -1.53 0.12 11.44
N ASP A 155 -0.60 -0.81 11.62
CA ASP A 155 -0.69 -1.91 12.58
C ASP A 155 -0.08 -1.59 13.95
N SER A 156 0.37 -0.36 14.15
CA SER A 156 1.03 0.10 15.38
C SER A 156 0.65 1.52 15.75
N ASN A 157 0.71 1.84 17.04
CA ASN A 157 0.64 3.22 17.54
C ASN A 157 2.00 3.92 17.50
N LEU A 158 3.09 3.21 17.11
CA LEU A 158 4.49 3.64 17.10
C LEU A 158 5.07 3.93 18.50
N HIS A 159 4.27 4.03 19.53
CA HIS A 159 4.66 4.24 20.92
C HIS A 159 3.80 3.40 21.86
N PHE A 160 4.32 3.13 23.05
CA PHE A 160 3.59 2.47 24.11
C PHE A 160 2.63 3.46 24.79
N THR A 161 1.50 2.94 25.27
CA THR A 161 0.58 3.66 26.14
C THR A 161 0.44 2.92 27.47
N VAL A 162 0.45 3.67 28.58
CA VAL A 162 0.30 3.13 29.92
C VAL A 162 -1.06 3.58 30.48
N ASN A 163 -1.82 2.66 31.04
CA ASN A 163 -2.98 3.02 31.83
C ASN A 163 -2.48 3.56 33.20
N ILE A 164 -2.82 4.81 33.52
CA ILE A 164 -2.29 5.49 34.71
C ILE A 164 -2.78 4.83 36.00
N GLU A 165 -4.02 4.33 36.03
CA GLU A 165 -4.62 3.73 37.21
C GLU A 165 -4.09 2.33 37.48
N SER A 166 -3.98 1.48 36.46
CA SER A 166 -3.53 0.08 36.61
C SER A 166 -2.05 -0.15 36.39
N GLY A 167 -1.30 0.85 35.88
CA GLY A 167 0.08 0.69 35.45
C GLY A 167 0.27 -0.21 34.22
N MET A 168 -0.82 -0.72 33.64
CA MET A 168 -0.76 -1.68 32.53
C MET A 168 -0.26 -1.02 31.25
N VAL A 169 0.78 -1.57 30.64
CA VAL A 169 1.30 -1.16 29.33
C VAL A 169 0.49 -1.86 28.22
N LYS A 170 -0.16 -1.10 27.35
CA LYS A 170 -0.87 -1.63 26.19
C LYS A 170 0.10 -1.98 25.08
N ASN A 171 -0.16 -3.08 24.38
CA ASN A 171 0.63 -3.45 23.21
C ASN A 171 0.68 -2.33 22.18
N LYS A 172 1.90 -1.99 21.76
CA LYS A 172 2.17 -0.97 20.74
C LYS A 172 1.58 -1.36 19.38
N ALA A 173 1.75 -2.61 18.98
CA ALA A 173 1.36 -3.16 17.68
C ALA A 173 0.30 -4.26 17.81
N GLY A 174 -0.37 -4.58 16.70
CA GLY A 174 -1.32 -5.65 16.54
C GLY A 174 -1.67 -5.79 15.06
N GLU A 175 -2.15 -6.95 14.63
CA GLU A 175 -2.39 -7.25 13.23
C GLU A 175 -3.45 -6.35 12.59
N VAL A 176 -3.31 -6.16 11.27
CA VAL A 176 -4.35 -5.64 10.37
C VAL A 176 -4.60 -6.70 9.31
N ILE A 177 -5.80 -7.27 9.29
CA ILE A 177 -6.20 -8.32 8.35
C ILE A 177 -7.44 -7.88 7.57
N VAL A 178 -7.26 -7.64 6.28
CA VAL A 178 -8.35 -7.30 5.36
C VAL A 178 -8.67 -8.52 4.51
N GLY A 179 -9.94 -8.93 4.51
CA GLY A 179 -10.43 -10.08 3.74
C GLY A 179 -10.30 -9.88 2.23
N LYS A 180 -10.60 -10.92 1.46
CA LYS A 180 -10.62 -10.85 -0.01
C LYS A 180 -11.83 -10.07 -0.51
N TYR A 181 -11.75 -9.59 -1.76
CA TYR A 181 -12.86 -8.89 -2.43
C TYR A 181 -13.38 -7.67 -1.66
N ASN A 182 -12.55 -7.07 -0.82
CA ASN A 182 -12.94 -5.87 -0.09
C ASN A 182 -12.81 -4.61 -0.96
N TRP A 183 -13.67 -3.65 -0.69
CA TRP A 183 -13.55 -2.30 -1.22
C TRP A 183 -13.35 -1.30 -0.07
N ILE A 184 -12.16 -0.71 -0.01
CA ILE A 184 -11.83 0.32 0.97
C ILE A 184 -11.94 1.68 0.28
N ALA A 185 -12.98 2.43 0.60
CA ALA A 185 -13.21 3.73 -0.01
C ALA A 185 -12.21 4.80 0.48
N CYS A 186 -12.19 5.94 -0.20
CA CYS A 186 -11.16 6.96 -0.06
C CYS A 186 -11.02 7.54 1.35
N GLY A 187 -9.78 7.80 1.74
CA GLY A 187 -9.46 8.45 3.01
C GLY A 187 -9.72 7.62 4.26
N SER A 188 -9.97 6.31 4.11
CA SER A 188 -10.22 5.43 5.25
C SER A 188 -8.93 5.10 6.01
N ILE A 189 -9.05 4.95 7.33
CA ILE A 189 -7.93 4.64 8.22
C ILE A 189 -8.17 3.27 8.85
N ILE A 190 -7.29 2.32 8.56
CA ILE A 190 -7.37 0.95 9.03
C ILE A 190 -6.25 0.74 10.06
N ARG A 191 -6.66 0.57 11.31
CA ARG A 191 -5.75 0.52 12.47
C ARG A 191 -5.52 -0.90 12.95
N LYS A 192 -4.52 -1.06 13.81
CA LYS A 192 -4.24 -2.33 14.50
C LYS A 192 -5.47 -2.93 15.15
N GLY A 193 -5.58 -4.25 15.10
CA GLY A 193 -6.73 -5.02 15.59
C GLY A 193 -7.88 -5.10 14.59
N THR A 194 -7.76 -4.46 13.42
CA THR A 194 -8.79 -4.58 12.38
C THR A 194 -8.73 -5.95 11.71
N VAL A 195 -9.85 -6.65 11.72
CA VAL A 195 -10.09 -7.85 10.90
C VAL A 195 -11.42 -7.68 10.18
N THR A 196 -11.40 -7.79 8.83
CA THR A 196 -12.63 -7.73 8.02
C THR A 196 -12.93 -9.08 7.36
N LYS A 197 -14.20 -9.36 7.10
CA LYS A 197 -14.63 -10.51 6.29
C LYS A 197 -14.27 -10.31 4.81
N GLU A 198 -14.45 -11.35 4.03
CA GLU A 198 -14.53 -11.22 2.57
C GLU A 198 -15.75 -10.38 2.17
N TYR A 199 -15.71 -9.74 1.00
CA TYR A 199 -16.80 -8.91 0.46
C TYR A 199 -17.25 -7.75 1.36
N THR A 200 -16.32 -7.18 2.16
CA THR A 200 -16.60 -6.01 3.00
C THR A 200 -16.39 -4.71 2.22
N ILE A 201 -17.34 -3.80 2.33
CA ILE A 201 -17.21 -2.42 1.85
C ILE A 201 -16.93 -1.52 3.05
N VAL A 202 -15.86 -0.74 2.99
CA VAL A 202 -15.55 0.31 3.96
C VAL A 202 -15.87 1.65 3.34
N ALA A 203 -16.81 2.38 3.93
CA ALA A 203 -17.24 3.68 3.44
C ALA A 203 -16.11 4.73 3.55
N SER A 204 -16.18 5.76 2.74
CA SER A 204 -15.16 6.82 2.72
C SER A 204 -14.95 7.45 4.10
N ARG A 205 -13.67 7.72 4.42
CA ARG A 205 -13.26 8.38 5.69
C ARG A 205 -13.66 7.62 6.96
N SER A 206 -13.83 6.30 6.86
CA SER A 206 -14.10 5.48 8.03
C SER A 206 -12.81 5.14 8.79
N LEU A 207 -12.92 4.99 10.11
CA LEU A 207 -11.87 4.49 10.98
C LEU A 207 -12.23 3.07 11.44
N LEU A 208 -11.37 2.09 11.15
CA LEU A 208 -11.51 0.72 11.61
C LEU A 208 -10.38 0.39 12.59
N ASN A 209 -10.72 -0.24 13.73
CA ASN A 209 -9.77 -0.54 14.80
C ASN A 209 -10.11 -1.78 15.64
N LYS A 210 -11.02 -2.64 15.16
CA LYS A 210 -11.44 -3.86 15.85
C LYS A 210 -11.73 -5.00 14.89
N ASP A 211 -12.02 -6.17 15.43
CA ASP A 211 -12.48 -7.33 14.68
C ASP A 211 -13.97 -7.18 14.31
N TYR A 212 -14.25 -7.13 13.00
CA TYR A 212 -15.59 -7.01 12.41
C TYR A 212 -16.13 -8.35 11.90
N THR A 213 -15.41 -9.46 12.09
CA THR A 213 -15.83 -10.78 11.59
C THR A 213 -17.01 -11.37 12.33
N LYS A 214 -17.26 -10.89 13.55
CA LYS A 214 -18.36 -11.37 14.41
C LYS A 214 -19.74 -10.80 14.06
N GLN A 215 -19.79 -9.78 13.20
CA GLN A 215 -21.06 -9.21 12.74
C GLN A 215 -21.76 -10.22 11.81
N GLU A 216 -23.07 -10.33 11.89
CA GLU A 216 -23.86 -11.20 11.02
C GLU A 216 -23.90 -10.70 9.57
N GLY A 217 -24.24 -11.59 8.64
CA GLY A 217 -24.35 -11.32 7.22
C GLY A 217 -23.10 -11.69 6.41
N GLU A 218 -23.34 -12.09 5.16
CA GLU A 218 -22.30 -12.45 4.20
C GLU A 218 -21.59 -11.22 3.64
N PHE A 219 -22.33 -10.15 3.42
CA PHE A 219 -21.85 -8.85 2.93
C PHE A 219 -21.91 -7.82 4.04
N GLN A 220 -20.86 -7.02 4.15
CA GLN A 220 -20.78 -5.97 5.16
C GLN A 220 -20.50 -4.60 4.53
N THR A 221 -21.16 -3.57 5.08
CA THR A 221 -20.74 -2.17 4.88
C THR A 221 -20.38 -1.58 6.24
N LEU A 222 -19.11 -1.18 6.36
CA LEU A 222 -18.59 -0.55 7.58
C LEU A 222 -18.45 0.95 7.33
N ALA A 223 -19.00 1.77 8.20
CA ALA A 223 -19.00 3.22 8.06
C ALA A 223 -18.76 3.91 9.41
N GLY A 224 -18.16 5.10 9.36
CA GLY A 224 -17.99 5.98 10.49
C GLY A 224 -16.72 5.74 11.29
N SER A 225 -16.71 6.30 12.49
CA SER A 225 -15.65 6.17 13.49
C SER A 225 -16.24 5.47 14.71
N PRO A 226 -15.64 4.36 15.21
CA PRO A 226 -16.12 3.66 16.37
C PRO A 226 -16.01 4.49 17.65
#